data_180c433c6b5dd54d514fd3df8e7fca55
#
_entry.id   180c433c6b5dd54d514fd3df8e7fca55
#
_cell.length_a   1.000
_cell.length_b   1.000
_cell.length_c   1.000
_cell.angle_alpha   90.00
_cell.angle_beta   90.00
_cell.angle_gamma   90.00
#
_symmetry.space_group_name_H-M   'P 1'
#
loop_
_entity.id
_entity.type
_entity.pdbx_description
1 polymer ?
#
loop_
_entity_poly.entity_id
_entity_poly.type
_entity_poly.pdbx_seq_one_letter_code
_entity_poly.pdbx_strand_id
1 'polypeptide(L)'
;MQSALSMKRERRYPDLSGKLLGMVFMNPSLRTKLSFEAALARCGGQALSITPGGSSWAFEEHDGVRMDSDKPEHLKEAVRVMSRYVDALAIRSFAKLHSLNEDMADSTLSKFEEWSTVPVINLESAGEHPCQMLADMLTVSEILTEPRGKNFCLRWAPHIKPLPLAVPHSAVLAAAHLGMNITVCAPEGYELDPQYTEYAKTTAQASGGTFSQSHDPEEIPEDTRILYVKSWGAPALYGQLETQQHDFERYSNWTVDDAFLQEETHLMHCLPVRRNLVATDAALDHKHSVIIEQAENRLWAQLSVLEWIFESETHFS
;
A
#
# COMPACT_ATOMS: atom_id res chain seq x y z
N MET A 1 -1.53 -3.76 15.60
CA MET A 1 -2.78 -2.97 15.54
C MET A 1 -3.21 -2.40 16.87
N GLN A 2 -3.34 -3.20 17.93
CA GLN A 2 -3.68 -2.68 19.28
C GLN A 2 -2.69 -1.62 19.79
N SER A 3 -1.37 -1.83 19.57
CA SER A 3 -0.33 -0.85 19.90
C SER A 3 -0.54 0.47 19.16
N ALA A 4 -0.81 0.44 17.84
CA ALA A 4 -1.07 1.65 17.05
C ALA A 4 -2.30 2.44 17.55
N LEU A 5 -3.40 1.74 17.90
CA LEU A 5 -4.61 2.36 18.47
C LEU A 5 -4.33 3.03 19.82
N SER A 6 -3.59 2.34 20.72
CA SER A 6 -3.19 2.89 22.01
C SER A 6 -2.30 4.11 21.83
N MET A 7 -1.25 4.01 21.00
CA MET A 7 -0.36 5.13 20.69
C MET A 7 -1.13 6.36 20.18
N LYS A 8 -2.08 6.17 19.25
CA LYS A 8 -2.87 7.25 18.69
C LYS A 8 -3.76 7.93 19.75
N ARG A 9 -4.49 7.12 20.53
CA ARG A 9 -5.38 7.64 21.59
C ARG A 9 -4.64 8.43 22.67
N GLU A 10 -3.50 7.90 23.09
CA GLU A 10 -2.70 8.45 24.18
C GLU A 10 -1.71 9.51 23.70
N ARG A 11 -1.58 9.71 22.38
CA ARG A 11 -0.51 10.51 21.77
C ARG A 11 0.88 10.08 22.27
N ARG A 12 1.04 8.77 22.49
CA ARG A 12 2.28 8.16 22.96
C ARG A 12 3.22 7.90 21.80
N TYR A 13 4.47 8.28 21.98
CA TYR A 13 5.56 8.01 21.04
C TYR A 13 6.59 7.13 21.75
N PRO A 14 6.98 5.96 21.19
CA PRO A 14 8.04 5.15 21.77
C PRO A 14 9.37 5.89 21.74
N ASP A 15 10.26 5.55 22.66
CA ASP A 15 11.63 6.09 22.63
C ASP A 15 12.49 5.28 21.66
N LEU A 16 12.82 5.87 20.52
CA LEU A 16 13.70 5.31 19.49
C LEU A 16 14.98 6.14 19.35
N SER A 17 15.43 6.74 20.46
CA SER A 17 16.63 7.56 20.48
C SER A 17 17.85 6.80 19.96
N GLY A 18 18.54 7.42 19.00
CA GLY A 18 19.72 6.84 18.35
C GLY A 18 19.44 5.81 17.26
N LYS A 19 18.19 5.41 17.03
CA LYS A 19 17.82 4.49 15.93
C LYS A 19 17.80 5.20 14.58
N LEU A 20 18.36 4.54 13.58
CA LEU A 20 18.47 5.03 12.20
C LEU A 20 17.73 4.11 11.23
N LEU A 21 16.81 4.65 10.44
CA LEU A 21 16.14 3.97 9.35
C LEU A 21 16.65 4.46 8.00
N GLY A 22 17.25 3.58 7.20
CA GLY A 22 17.60 3.86 5.80
C GLY A 22 16.40 3.59 4.89
N MET A 23 15.86 4.61 4.22
CA MET A 23 14.73 4.48 3.29
C MET A 23 15.20 4.64 1.86
N VAL A 24 15.05 3.63 1.03
CA VAL A 24 15.40 3.65 -0.39
C VAL A 24 14.13 3.78 -1.23
N PHE A 25 14.04 4.86 -2.00
CA PHE A 25 12.90 5.17 -2.85
C PHE A 25 13.27 5.00 -4.33
N MET A 26 13.00 3.83 -4.92
CA MET A 26 13.07 3.64 -6.38
C MET A 26 11.97 4.45 -7.09
N ASN A 27 10.87 4.74 -6.39
CA ASN A 27 9.75 5.54 -6.88
C ASN A 27 9.38 6.64 -5.87
N PRO A 28 9.00 7.84 -6.34
CA PRO A 28 8.64 8.95 -5.46
C PRO A 28 7.48 8.64 -4.51
N SER A 29 7.51 9.19 -3.30
CA SER A 29 6.40 9.15 -2.36
C SER A 29 6.40 10.36 -1.45
N LEU A 30 5.25 11.05 -1.37
CA LEU A 30 5.05 12.13 -0.40
C LEU A 30 4.74 11.57 0.99
N ARG A 31 3.66 10.78 1.08
CA ARG A 31 3.11 10.31 2.37
C ARG A 31 4.00 9.32 3.08
N THR A 32 4.52 8.32 2.35
CA THR A 32 5.41 7.32 2.95
C THR A 32 6.66 7.97 3.52
N LYS A 33 7.29 8.85 2.72
CA LYS A 33 8.49 9.56 3.16
C LYS A 33 8.21 10.42 4.40
N LEU A 34 7.24 11.33 4.29
CA LEU A 34 6.95 12.30 5.35
C LEU A 34 6.46 11.62 6.63
N SER A 35 5.64 10.55 6.53
CA SER A 35 5.11 9.85 7.71
C SER A 35 6.18 9.09 8.49
N PHE A 36 7.13 8.42 7.82
CA PHE A 36 8.26 7.78 8.49
C PHE A 36 9.25 8.79 9.08
N GLU A 37 9.58 9.84 8.34
CA GLU A 37 10.44 10.92 8.84
C GLU A 37 9.84 11.58 10.09
N ALA A 38 8.53 11.89 10.04
CA ALA A 38 7.81 12.47 11.19
C ALA A 38 7.69 11.49 12.36
N ALA A 39 7.46 10.20 12.09
CA ALA A 39 7.39 9.16 13.12
C ALA A 39 8.69 9.06 13.90
N LEU A 40 9.81 8.88 13.20
CA LEU A 40 11.13 8.74 13.83
C LEU A 40 11.56 10.01 14.56
N ALA A 41 11.38 11.19 13.94
CA ALA A 41 11.72 12.46 14.57
C ALA A 41 10.97 12.68 15.90
N ARG A 42 9.71 12.25 16.00
CA ARG A 42 8.91 12.33 17.25
C ARG A 42 9.38 11.33 18.30
N CYS A 43 10.08 10.29 17.91
CA CYS A 43 10.59 9.23 18.78
C CYS A 43 12.07 9.37 19.12
N GLY A 44 12.73 10.47 18.72
CA GLY A 44 14.17 10.68 18.94
C GLY A 44 15.08 9.92 17.97
N GLY A 45 14.53 9.18 17.01
CA GLY A 45 15.24 8.51 15.94
C GLY A 45 15.38 9.37 14.69
N GLN A 46 16.01 8.82 13.64
CA GLN A 46 16.20 9.51 12.36
C GLN A 46 15.87 8.59 11.17
N ALA A 47 15.33 9.17 10.09
CA ALA A 47 15.16 8.53 8.80
C ALA A 47 16.10 9.17 7.77
N LEU A 48 16.84 8.34 7.05
CA LEU A 48 17.76 8.74 5.98
C LEU A 48 17.17 8.32 4.63
N SER A 49 16.71 9.28 3.84
CA SER A 49 16.07 9.01 2.55
C SER A 49 17.06 9.06 1.40
N ILE A 50 17.11 7.98 0.61
CA ILE A 50 17.94 7.83 -0.58
C ILE A 50 17.02 7.63 -1.79
N THR A 51 17.30 8.37 -2.88
CA THR A 51 16.62 8.19 -4.17
C THR A 51 17.68 7.85 -5.21
N PRO A 52 17.82 6.59 -5.60
CA PRO A 52 18.75 6.19 -6.66
C PRO A 52 18.46 6.91 -7.98
N GLY A 53 19.49 7.38 -8.65
CA GLY A 53 19.36 8.24 -9.84
C GLY A 53 18.93 9.68 -9.56
N GLY A 54 18.72 10.05 -8.30
CA GLY A 54 18.36 11.41 -7.85
C GLY A 54 19.34 11.96 -6.82
N SER A 55 19.15 11.65 -5.53
CA SER A 55 20.09 12.06 -4.48
C SER A 55 21.33 11.15 -4.36
N SER A 56 21.34 10.03 -5.07
CA SER A 56 22.45 9.08 -5.22
C SER A 56 22.50 8.60 -6.67
N TRP A 57 23.56 7.91 -7.07
CA TRP A 57 23.60 7.23 -8.36
C TRP A 57 22.59 6.08 -8.44
N ALA A 58 22.25 5.65 -9.67
CA ALA A 58 21.41 4.49 -9.90
C ALA A 58 22.18 3.18 -9.61
N PHE A 59 21.46 2.15 -9.15
CA PHE A 59 22.04 0.84 -8.88
C PHE A 59 21.82 -0.12 -10.04
N GLU A 60 22.81 -0.99 -10.29
CA GLU A 60 22.62 -2.15 -11.13
C GLU A 60 22.03 -3.29 -10.32
N GLU A 61 20.93 -3.86 -10.82
CA GLU A 61 20.20 -4.91 -10.12
C GLU A 61 20.43 -6.31 -10.70
N HIS A 62 20.99 -6.43 -11.90
CA HIS A 62 21.13 -7.72 -12.59
C HIS A 62 22.42 -8.42 -12.21
N ASP A 63 22.31 -9.67 -11.76
CA ASP A 63 23.45 -10.50 -11.41
C ASP A 63 24.25 -10.92 -12.67
N GLY A 64 25.57 -11.03 -12.52
CA GLY A 64 26.46 -11.50 -13.58
C GLY A 64 26.69 -10.49 -14.73
N VAL A 65 26.12 -9.30 -14.66
CA VAL A 65 26.31 -8.27 -15.67
C VAL A 65 27.72 -7.70 -15.60
N ARG A 66 28.29 -7.36 -16.76
CA ARG A 66 29.49 -6.53 -16.82
C ARG A 66 29.08 -5.06 -16.62
N MET A 67 29.56 -4.46 -15.54
CA MET A 67 29.20 -3.08 -15.15
C MET A 67 29.98 -2.03 -15.98
N ASP A 68 29.70 -1.93 -17.27
CA ASP A 68 30.25 -0.96 -18.21
C ASP A 68 29.22 0.07 -18.71
N SER A 69 28.09 0.18 -17.99
CA SER A 69 27.02 1.15 -18.21
C SER A 69 27.15 2.39 -17.29
N ASP A 70 26.11 3.21 -17.26
CA ASP A 70 26.00 4.44 -16.44
C ASP A 70 25.71 4.16 -14.96
N LYS A 71 25.52 2.90 -14.54
CA LYS A 71 25.28 2.51 -13.16
C LYS A 71 26.60 2.10 -12.49
N PRO A 72 27.19 2.93 -11.62
CA PRO A 72 28.54 2.71 -11.09
C PRO A 72 28.60 1.70 -9.92
N GLU A 73 27.46 1.31 -9.35
CA GLU A 73 27.40 0.43 -8.18
C GLU A 73 26.32 -0.64 -8.33
N HIS A 74 26.65 -1.88 -7.96
CA HIS A 74 25.67 -2.95 -7.92
C HIS A 74 24.87 -2.89 -6.61
N LEU A 75 23.59 -3.22 -6.69
CA LEU A 75 22.67 -3.18 -5.54
C LEU A 75 23.15 -4.04 -4.36
N LYS A 76 23.87 -5.14 -4.63
CA LYS A 76 24.43 -6.03 -3.61
C LYS A 76 25.42 -5.33 -2.69
N GLU A 77 26.34 -4.55 -3.24
CA GLU A 77 27.29 -3.77 -2.45
C GLU A 77 26.56 -2.65 -1.71
N ALA A 78 25.66 -1.94 -2.40
CA ALA A 78 24.90 -0.85 -1.82
C ALA A 78 24.10 -1.29 -0.58
N VAL A 79 23.33 -2.40 -0.67
CA VAL A 79 22.53 -2.93 0.46
C VAL A 79 23.43 -3.32 1.64
N ARG A 80 24.54 -4.02 1.37
CA ARG A 80 25.47 -4.45 2.42
C ARG A 80 26.13 -3.27 3.12
N VAL A 81 26.48 -2.22 2.39
CA VAL A 81 27.08 -1.01 2.96
C VAL A 81 26.04 -0.24 3.76
N MET A 82 24.84 -0.02 3.21
CA MET A 82 23.75 0.65 3.92
C MET A 82 23.41 -0.05 5.24
N SER A 83 23.39 -1.39 5.27
CA SER A 83 23.17 -2.19 6.48
C SER A 83 24.22 -1.99 7.57
N ARG A 84 25.37 -1.37 7.27
CA ARG A 84 26.39 -1.02 8.28
C ARG A 84 26.20 0.36 8.89
N TYR A 85 25.32 1.17 8.29
CA TYR A 85 25.11 2.55 8.69
C TYR A 85 23.80 2.77 9.43
N VAL A 86 22.85 1.83 9.31
CA VAL A 86 21.48 1.98 9.84
C VAL A 86 21.06 0.74 10.62
N ASP A 87 20.05 0.87 11.47
CA ASP A 87 19.50 -0.22 12.27
C ASP A 87 18.38 -1.00 11.53
N ALA A 88 17.78 -0.41 10.52
CA ALA A 88 16.82 -1.06 9.62
C ALA A 88 16.86 -0.42 8.24
N LEU A 89 16.52 -1.18 7.20
CA LEU A 89 16.32 -0.70 5.84
C LEU A 89 14.84 -0.72 5.47
N ALA A 90 14.42 0.21 4.63
CA ALA A 90 13.07 0.24 4.08
C ALA A 90 13.13 0.52 2.58
N ILE A 91 12.39 -0.25 1.78
CA ILE A 91 12.44 -0.18 0.32
C ILE A 91 11.06 0.07 -0.28
N ARG A 92 11.01 0.99 -1.24
CA ARG A 92 9.87 1.24 -2.10
C ARG A 92 10.26 0.98 -3.55
N SER A 93 9.66 -0.04 -4.16
CA SER A 93 9.94 -0.45 -5.54
C SER A 93 8.65 -0.91 -6.23
N PHE A 94 8.11 -0.08 -7.12
CA PHE A 94 6.86 -0.35 -7.83
C PHE A 94 6.99 -1.42 -8.90
N ALA A 95 5.85 -1.98 -9.26
CA ALA A 95 5.65 -2.71 -10.50
C ALA A 95 6.11 -1.90 -11.71
N LYS A 96 6.85 -2.54 -12.61
CA LYS A 96 7.29 -1.96 -13.89
C LYS A 96 6.19 -1.98 -14.96
N LEU A 97 5.14 -2.79 -14.73
CA LEU A 97 3.98 -2.99 -15.61
C LEU A 97 4.33 -3.53 -16.99
N HIS A 98 5.46 -4.22 -17.13
CA HIS A 98 5.88 -4.88 -18.36
C HIS A 98 5.52 -6.37 -18.40
N SER A 99 5.75 -7.06 -17.29
CA SER A 99 5.45 -8.48 -17.11
C SER A 99 4.88 -8.69 -15.71
N LEU A 100 3.65 -9.22 -15.64
CA LEU A 100 2.99 -9.49 -14.36
C LEU A 100 3.81 -10.46 -13.51
N ASN A 101 4.33 -11.54 -14.12
CA ASN A 101 5.11 -12.54 -13.40
C ASN A 101 6.41 -11.97 -12.82
N GLU A 102 7.10 -11.10 -13.59
CA GLU A 102 8.33 -10.46 -13.10
C GLU A 102 8.04 -9.48 -11.97
N ASP A 103 6.96 -8.72 -12.09
CA ASP A 103 6.54 -7.78 -11.05
C ASP A 103 6.11 -8.53 -9.79
N MET A 104 5.28 -9.58 -9.90
CA MET A 104 4.83 -10.37 -8.73
C MET A 104 5.95 -11.17 -8.06
N ALA A 105 7.09 -11.38 -8.73
CA ALA A 105 8.28 -11.97 -8.10
C ALA A 105 8.96 -11.03 -7.10
N ASP A 106 8.64 -9.74 -7.08
CA ASP A 106 9.18 -8.71 -6.17
C ASP A 106 10.71 -8.78 -6.00
N SER A 107 11.42 -8.98 -7.12
CA SER A 107 12.85 -9.33 -7.13
C SER A 107 13.74 -8.29 -6.43
N THR A 108 13.40 -6.99 -6.52
CA THR A 108 14.15 -5.93 -5.84
C THR A 108 14.01 -6.04 -4.31
N LEU A 109 12.80 -6.29 -3.80
CA LEU A 109 12.55 -6.50 -2.37
C LEU A 109 13.31 -7.75 -1.87
N SER A 110 13.19 -8.87 -2.60
CA SER A 110 13.88 -10.13 -2.26
C SER A 110 15.41 -9.96 -2.18
N LYS A 111 16.00 -9.15 -3.06
CA LYS A 111 17.43 -8.82 -3.02
C LYS A 111 17.82 -7.99 -1.79
N PHE A 112 16.96 -7.07 -1.37
CA PHE A 112 17.18 -6.35 -0.11
C PHE A 112 17.14 -7.30 1.08
N GLU A 113 16.19 -8.23 1.13
CA GLU A 113 16.08 -9.24 2.19
C GLU A 113 17.30 -10.19 2.22
N GLU A 114 17.75 -10.65 1.04
CA GLU A 114 18.89 -11.56 0.92
C GLU A 114 20.22 -10.91 1.37
N TRP A 115 20.43 -9.62 1.02
CA TRP A 115 21.75 -9.00 1.23
C TRP A 115 21.82 -8.08 2.43
N SER A 116 20.70 -7.75 3.05
CA SER A 116 20.65 -6.95 4.27
C SER A 116 21.10 -7.78 5.48
N THR A 117 21.81 -7.13 6.41
CA THR A 117 22.14 -7.68 7.72
C THR A 117 21.30 -7.04 8.84
N VAL A 118 20.34 -6.21 8.49
CA VAL A 118 19.38 -5.55 9.38
C VAL A 118 17.95 -5.81 8.89
N PRO A 119 16.91 -5.63 9.72
CA PRO A 119 15.53 -5.80 9.28
C PRO A 119 15.19 -4.97 8.04
N VAL A 120 14.35 -5.53 7.14
CA VAL A 120 13.87 -4.87 5.93
C VAL A 120 12.37 -4.61 6.03
N ILE A 121 11.96 -3.38 5.76
CA ILE A 121 10.55 -2.95 5.73
C ILE A 121 10.12 -2.75 4.27
N ASN A 122 9.08 -3.45 3.84
CA ASN A 122 8.41 -3.18 2.56
C ASN A 122 7.56 -1.90 2.67
N LEU A 123 8.01 -0.80 2.06
CA LEU A 123 7.27 0.47 2.01
C LEU A 123 6.16 0.45 0.96
N GLU A 124 6.36 -0.25 -0.12
CA GLU A 124 5.47 -0.65 -1.20
C GLU A 124 6.29 -1.39 -2.24
N SER A 125 5.87 -2.59 -2.60
CA SER A 125 6.44 -3.41 -3.67
C SER A 125 5.47 -3.52 -4.85
N ALA A 126 5.76 -4.39 -5.80
CA ALA A 126 4.85 -4.61 -6.93
C ALA A 126 3.54 -5.31 -6.51
N GLY A 127 3.62 -6.26 -5.59
CA GLY A 127 2.49 -7.07 -5.12
C GLY A 127 1.72 -6.46 -3.97
N GLU A 128 2.40 -5.72 -3.06
CA GLU A 128 1.81 -5.29 -1.79
C GLU A 128 2.25 -3.90 -1.32
N HIS A 129 1.40 -3.28 -0.49
CA HIS A 129 1.71 -2.07 0.27
C HIS A 129 1.38 -2.27 1.76
N PRO A 130 2.20 -3.04 2.54
CA PRO A 130 1.88 -3.43 3.91
C PRO A 130 1.63 -2.26 4.86
N CYS A 131 2.40 -1.17 4.71
CA CYS A 131 2.20 0.05 5.52
C CYS A 131 0.85 0.72 5.25
N GLN A 132 0.30 0.61 4.03
CA GLN A 132 -1.06 1.07 3.73
C GLN A 132 -2.09 0.11 4.31
N MET A 133 -1.89 -1.19 4.15
CA MET A 133 -2.77 -2.22 4.70
C MET A 133 -3.00 -2.03 6.20
N LEU A 134 -1.93 -1.83 6.97
CA LEU A 134 -2.02 -1.60 8.43
C LEU A 134 -2.76 -0.29 8.76
N ALA A 135 -2.54 0.77 7.98
CA ALA A 135 -3.25 2.02 8.16
C ALA A 135 -4.74 1.90 7.81
N ASP A 136 -5.08 1.13 6.78
CA ASP A 136 -6.45 0.84 6.38
C ASP A 136 -7.17 0.04 7.48
N MET A 137 -6.54 -1.01 8.02
CA MET A 137 -7.05 -1.79 9.14
C MET A 137 -7.29 -0.92 10.38
N LEU A 138 -6.36 0.00 10.67
CA LEU A 138 -6.50 0.93 11.79
C LEU A 138 -7.69 1.87 11.58
N THR A 139 -7.83 2.43 10.37
CA THR A 139 -8.93 3.33 10.02
C THR A 139 -10.29 2.63 10.12
N VAL A 140 -10.41 1.43 9.56
CA VAL A 140 -11.63 0.63 9.66
C VAL A 140 -11.97 0.32 11.13
N SER A 141 -10.98 -0.01 11.96
CA SER A 141 -11.19 -0.30 13.38
C SER A 141 -11.54 0.93 14.21
N GLU A 142 -11.23 2.14 13.75
CA GLU A 142 -11.69 3.39 14.39
C GLU A 142 -13.13 3.73 14.01
N ILE A 143 -13.55 3.41 12.78
CA ILE A 143 -14.89 3.66 12.28
C ILE A 143 -15.88 2.60 12.81
N LEU A 144 -15.47 1.33 12.77
CA LEU A 144 -16.29 0.19 13.11
C LEU A 144 -15.77 -0.49 14.36
N THR A 145 -16.56 -0.44 15.45
CA THR A 145 -16.23 -1.15 16.69
C THR A 145 -16.10 -2.66 16.46
N GLU A 146 -16.93 -3.22 15.57
CA GLU A 146 -16.90 -4.63 15.17
C GLU A 146 -16.95 -4.71 13.63
N PRO A 147 -15.80 -4.83 12.94
CA PRO A 147 -15.76 -4.90 11.48
C PRO A 147 -16.23 -6.26 10.93
N ARG A 148 -16.15 -7.34 11.72
CA ARG A 148 -16.48 -8.68 11.27
C ARG A 148 -17.90 -8.75 10.72
N GLY A 149 -18.04 -9.37 9.53
CA GLY A 149 -19.32 -9.53 8.84
C GLY A 149 -19.91 -8.23 8.27
N LYS A 150 -19.23 -7.08 8.39
CA LYS A 150 -19.64 -5.83 7.74
C LYS A 150 -19.17 -5.81 6.28
N ASN A 151 -19.92 -5.13 5.42
CA ASN A 151 -19.64 -5.08 4.01
C ASN A 151 -18.54 -4.05 3.68
N PHE A 152 -17.51 -4.53 2.97
CA PHE A 152 -16.41 -3.78 2.41
C PHE A 152 -16.45 -3.92 0.89
N CYS A 153 -16.53 -2.81 0.16
CA CYS A 153 -16.49 -2.78 -1.28
C CYS A 153 -15.19 -2.14 -1.75
N LEU A 154 -14.32 -2.92 -2.40
CA LEU A 154 -13.22 -2.37 -3.20
C LEU A 154 -13.74 -2.10 -4.60
N ARG A 155 -13.82 -0.82 -4.96
CA ARG A 155 -14.33 -0.38 -6.25
C ARG A 155 -13.22 0.16 -7.13
N TRP A 156 -13.08 -0.39 -8.33
CA TRP A 156 -12.22 0.17 -9.36
C TRP A 156 -12.75 1.54 -9.81
N ALA A 157 -11.84 2.42 -10.19
CA ALA A 157 -12.17 3.71 -10.77
C ALA A 157 -11.20 4.07 -11.91
N PRO A 158 -11.64 4.85 -12.91
CA PRO A 158 -10.82 5.16 -14.08
C PRO A 158 -9.58 5.99 -13.73
N HIS A 159 -8.52 5.85 -14.53
CA HIS A 159 -7.30 6.62 -14.39
C HIS A 159 -6.64 6.81 -15.76
N ILE A 160 -5.94 7.93 -15.95
CA ILE A 160 -5.26 8.30 -17.22
C ILE A 160 -4.14 7.35 -17.65
N LYS A 161 -3.72 6.46 -16.78
CA LYS A 161 -2.71 5.43 -17.05
C LYS A 161 -2.94 4.23 -16.12
N PRO A 162 -2.52 3.02 -16.50
CA PRO A 162 -2.56 1.88 -15.60
C PRO A 162 -1.68 2.12 -14.36
N LEU A 163 -2.13 1.61 -13.21
CA LEU A 163 -1.44 1.70 -11.93
C LEU A 163 -1.16 0.29 -11.38
N PRO A 164 -0.19 0.15 -10.45
CA PRO A 164 0.13 -1.12 -9.79
C PRO A 164 -1.05 -1.74 -9.01
N LEU A 165 -1.01 -3.05 -8.86
CA LEU A 165 -1.98 -3.86 -8.10
C LEU A 165 -1.71 -3.86 -6.58
N ALA A 166 -0.57 -3.38 -6.12
CA ALA A 166 -0.13 -3.45 -4.73
C ALA A 166 -1.16 -2.94 -3.70
N VAL A 167 -1.76 -1.79 -3.96
CA VAL A 167 -2.77 -1.22 -3.04
C VAL A 167 -4.09 -1.97 -3.06
N PRO A 168 -4.70 -2.30 -4.22
CA PRO A 168 -5.92 -3.09 -4.22
C PRO A 168 -5.73 -4.48 -3.58
N HIS A 169 -4.60 -5.16 -3.82
CA HIS A 169 -4.27 -6.39 -3.10
C HIS A 169 -4.24 -6.17 -1.59
N SER A 170 -3.51 -5.17 -1.13
CA SER A 170 -3.41 -4.85 0.30
C SER A 170 -4.74 -4.45 0.92
N ALA A 171 -5.63 -3.78 0.19
CA ALA A 171 -6.95 -3.39 0.68
C ALA A 171 -7.87 -4.61 0.92
N VAL A 172 -7.89 -5.58 -0.01
CA VAL A 172 -8.68 -6.81 0.20
C VAL A 172 -8.10 -7.68 1.31
N LEU A 173 -6.77 -7.72 1.46
CA LEU A 173 -6.13 -8.42 2.58
C LEU A 173 -6.46 -7.77 3.93
N ALA A 174 -6.45 -6.44 4.02
CA ALA A 174 -6.86 -5.70 5.21
C ALA A 174 -8.28 -6.07 5.64
N ALA A 175 -9.23 -6.02 4.71
CA ALA A 175 -10.63 -6.38 4.96
C ALA A 175 -10.79 -7.85 5.34
N ALA A 176 -10.04 -8.75 4.70
CA ALA A 176 -10.05 -10.18 4.99
C ALA A 176 -9.58 -10.50 6.42
N HIS A 177 -8.47 -9.90 6.86
CA HIS A 177 -7.98 -10.05 8.23
C HIS A 177 -8.92 -9.47 9.29
N LEU A 178 -9.73 -8.48 8.92
CA LEU A 178 -10.78 -7.93 9.78
C LEU A 178 -12.08 -8.76 9.76
N GLY A 179 -12.15 -9.83 8.96
CA GLY A 179 -13.32 -10.69 8.85
C GLY A 179 -14.52 -10.02 8.18
N MET A 180 -14.28 -9.05 7.30
CA MET A 180 -15.33 -8.34 6.57
C MET A 180 -15.88 -9.18 5.40
N ASN A 181 -17.10 -8.87 4.97
CA ASN A 181 -17.64 -9.36 3.71
C ASN A 181 -17.10 -8.48 2.58
N ILE A 182 -16.27 -9.06 1.71
CA ILE A 182 -15.54 -8.33 0.68
C ILE A 182 -16.27 -8.50 -0.65
N THR A 183 -16.49 -7.38 -1.34
CA THR A 183 -16.89 -7.36 -2.75
C THR A 183 -15.87 -6.54 -3.53
N VAL A 184 -15.29 -7.11 -4.58
CA VAL A 184 -14.42 -6.40 -5.52
C VAL A 184 -15.25 -6.07 -6.75
N CYS A 185 -15.49 -4.77 -6.98
CA CYS A 185 -16.22 -4.27 -8.15
C CYS A 185 -15.24 -3.65 -9.14
N ALA A 186 -15.08 -4.29 -10.30
CA ALA A 186 -14.16 -3.83 -11.35
C ALA A 186 -14.67 -4.26 -12.74
N PRO A 187 -14.35 -3.53 -13.83
CA PRO A 187 -14.67 -3.98 -15.18
C PRO A 187 -14.09 -5.36 -15.49
N GLU A 188 -14.72 -6.09 -16.42
CA GLU A 188 -14.15 -7.34 -16.95
C GLU A 188 -12.72 -7.11 -17.47
N GLY A 189 -11.79 -8.03 -17.11
CA GLY A 189 -10.36 -7.93 -17.44
C GLY A 189 -9.54 -7.13 -16.41
N TYR A 190 -10.17 -6.54 -15.40
CA TYR A 190 -9.52 -5.83 -14.29
C TYR A 190 -9.59 -6.60 -12.97
N GLU A 191 -9.75 -7.90 -13.03
CA GLU A 191 -9.69 -8.76 -11.84
C GLU A 191 -8.30 -8.64 -11.17
N LEU A 192 -8.29 -8.78 -9.84
CA LEU A 192 -7.03 -8.84 -9.09
C LEU A 192 -6.30 -10.16 -9.36
N ASP A 193 -5.01 -10.22 -9.04
CA ASP A 193 -4.24 -11.45 -9.18
C ASP A 193 -4.89 -12.60 -8.39
N PRO A 194 -5.08 -13.78 -9.03
CA PRO A 194 -5.72 -14.94 -8.40
C PRO A 194 -5.07 -15.38 -7.09
N GLN A 195 -3.76 -15.25 -6.94
CA GLN A 195 -3.06 -15.60 -5.70
C GLN A 195 -3.56 -14.76 -4.53
N TYR A 196 -3.74 -13.46 -4.74
CA TYR A 196 -4.24 -12.54 -3.72
C TYR A 196 -5.72 -12.72 -3.44
N THR A 197 -6.54 -12.97 -4.46
CA THR A 197 -7.98 -13.16 -4.27
C THR A 197 -8.28 -14.47 -3.55
N GLU A 198 -7.59 -15.56 -3.84
CA GLU A 198 -7.75 -16.84 -3.14
C GLU A 198 -7.25 -16.76 -1.69
N TYR A 199 -6.13 -16.06 -1.44
CA TYR A 199 -5.66 -15.82 -0.09
C TYR A 199 -6.64 -14.95 0.71
N ALA A 200 -7.15 -13.86 0.12
CA ALA A 200 -8.15 -12.99 0.74
C ALA A 200 -9.44 -13.75 1.06
N LYS A 201 -9.93 -14.59 0.13
CA LYS A 201 -11.11 -15.43 0.31
C LYS A 201 -10.94 -16.41 1.48
N THR A 202 -9.83 -17.14 1.50
CA THR A 202 -9.52 -18.10 2.57
C THR A 202 -9.41 -17.40 3.93
N THR A 203 -8.72 -16.27 3.97
CA THR A 203 -8.52 -15.46 5.18
C THR A 203 -9.83 -14.85 5.67
N ALA A 204 -10.66 -14.29 4.77
CA ALA A 204 -11.96 -13.75 5.12
C ALA A 204 -12.86 -14.82 5.74
N GLN A 205 -12.95 -16.01 5.12
CA GLN A 205 -13.74 -17.15 5.64
C GLN A 205 -13.24 -17.59 7.02
N ALA A 206 -11.93 -17.71 7.21
CA ALA A 206 -11.35 -18.07 8.51
C ALA A 206 -11.62 -17.02 9.60
N SER A 207 -11.76 -15.75 9.21
CA SER A 207 -12.02 -14.61 10.10
C SER A 207 -13.51 -14.30 10.29
N GLY A 208 -14.42 -15.01 9.59
CA GLY A 208 -15.87 -14.86 9.70
C GLY A 208 -16.53 -13.92 8.68
N GLY A 209 -15.83 -13.62 7.59
CA GLY A 209 -16.32 -12.85 6.44
C GLY A 209 -16.51 -13.70 5.18
N THR A 210 -16.76 -13.02 4.06
CA THR A 210 -16.96 -13.62 2.73
C THR A 210 -16.14 -12.87 1.67
N PHE A 211 -16.05 -13.43 0.45
CA PHE A 211 -15.41 -12.78 -0.69
C PHE A 211 -16.26 -13.00 -1.95
N SER A 212 -16.51 -11.92 -2.70
CA SER A 212 -17.25 -11.92 -3.97
C SER A 212 -16.63 -10.93 -4.96
N GLN A 213 -17.00 -11.06 -6.23
CA GLN A 213 -16.59 -10.14 -7.31
C GLN A 213 -17.80 -9.75 -8.13
N SER A 214 -17.81 -8.53 -8.69
CA SER A 214 -18.82 -8.00 -9.59
C SER A 214 -18.18 -7.18 -10.69
N HIS A 215 -18.82 -7.17 -11.87
CA HIS A 215 -18.44 -6.36 -13.02
C HIS A 215 -19.48 -5.27 -13.34
N ASP A 216 -20.48 -5.09 -12.46
CA ASP A 216 -21.49 -4.06 -12.61
C ASP A 216 -21.04 -2.75 -11.93
N PRO A 217 -20.93 -1.63 -12.69
CA PRO A 217 -20.57 -0.34 -12.12
C PRO A 217 -21.60 0.23 -11.14
N GLU A 218 -22.83 -0.21 -11.19
CA GLU A 218 -23.89 0.25 -10.27
C GLU A 218 -24.00 -0.63 -9.02
N GLU A 219 -23.35 -1.81 -9.01
CA GLU A 219 -23.46 -2.73 -7.90
C GLU A 219 -22.53 -2.32 -6.75
N ILE A 220 -23.14 -1.87 -5.67
CA ILE A 220 -22.53 -1.79 -4.34
C ILE A 220 -23.43 -2.58 -3.40
N PRO A 221 -22.85 -3.54 -2.62
CA PRO A 221 -23.65 -4.31 -1.68
C PRO A 221 -24.47 -3.40 -0.75
N GLU A 222 -25.71 -3.77 -0.49
CA GLU A 222 -26.53 -3.09 0.52
C GLU A 222 -25.78 -3.05 1.84
N ASP A 223 -26.00 -2.01 2.64
CA ASP A 223 -25.31 -1.81 3.93
C ASP A 223 -23.77 -1.81 3.84
N THR A 224 -23.20 -1.38 2.70
CA THR A 224 -21.75 -1.16 2.58
C THR A 224 -21.28 -0.14 3.61
N ARG A 225 -20.36 -0.57 4.49
CA ARG A 225 -19.80 0.30 5.54
C ARG A 225 -18.53 1.00 5.08
N ILE A 226 -17.73 0.32 4.26
CA ILE A 226 -16.48 0.86 3.70
C ILE A 226 -16.54 0.74 2.17
N LEU A 227 -16.48 1.88 1.51
CA LEU A 227 -16.26 1.99 0.06
C LEU A 227 -14.81 2.42 -0.19
N TYR A 228 -13.97 1.47 -0.58
CA TYR A 228 -12.57 1.73 -0.90
C TYR A 228 -12.42 1.92 -2.40
N VAL A 229 -12.10 3.12 -2.83
CA VAL A 229 -11.96 3.46 -4.25
C VAL A 229 -10.50 3.42 -4.65
N LYS A 230 -10.19 2.73 -5.76
CA LYS A 230 -8.81 2.66 -6.27
C LYS A 230 -8.79 2.35 -7.76
N SER A 231 -7.79 2.89 -8.45
CA SER A 231 -7.50 2.56 -9.85
C SER A 231 -6.33 1.57 -9.91
N TRP A 232 -6.41 0.61 -10.83
CA TRP A 232 -5.32 -0.29 -11.19
C TRP A 232 -5.41 -0.71 -12.66
N GLY A 233 -4.30 -1.18 -13.24
CA GLY A 233 -4.24 -1.67 -14.62
C GLY A 233 -4.79 -3.09 -14.77
N ALA A 234 -5.26 -3.43 -15.95
CA ALA A 234 -5.72 -4.77 -16.27
C ALA A 234 -4.55 -5.76 -16.32
N PRO A 235 -4.55 -6.86 -15.54
CA PRO A 235 -3.44 -7.84 -15.52
C PRO A 235 -3.13 -8.42 -16.90
N ALA A 236 -4.14 -8.71 -17.71
CA ALA A 236 -3.98 -9.26 -19.06
C ALA A 236 -3.32 -8.28 -20.06
N LEU A 237 -3.25 -6.99 -19.73
CA LEU A 237 -2.68 -5.95 -20.59
C LEU A 237 -1.32 -5.44 -20.08
N TYR A 238 -0.65 -6.18 -19.20
CA TYR A 238 0.72 -5.86 -18.82
C TYR A 238 1.62 -5.84 -20.05
N GLY A 239 2.50 -4.84 -20.14
CA GLY A 239 3.32 -4.59 -21.33
C GLY A 239 2.60 -3.86 -22.47
N GLN A 240 1.28 -3.67 -22.38
CA GLN A 240 0.46 -3.01 -23.39
C GLN A 240 -0.16 -1.71 -22.84
N LEU A 241 0.68 -0.85 -22.26
CA LEU A 241 0.23 0.35 -21.54
C LEU A 241 -0.58 1.31 -22.42
N GLU A 242 -0.24 1.41 -23.70
CA GLU A 242 -0.95 2.28 -24.66
C GLU A 242 -2.41 1.85 -24.88
N THR A 243 -2.68 0.55 -24.82
CA THR A 243 -4.04 -0.01 -24.97
C THR A 243 -4.97 0.47 -23.85
N GLN A 244 -4.41 0.70 -22.65
CA GLN A 244 -5.18 1.13 -21.47
C GLN A 244 -5.29 2.65 -21.34
N GLN A 245 -4.61 3.44 -22.18
CA GLN A 245 -4.59 4.92 -22.06
C GLN A 245 -5.96 5.57 -22.23
N HIS A 246 -6.86 4.94 -22.98
CA HIS A 246 -8.22 5.45 -23.25
C HIS A 246 -9.30 4.77 -22.41
N ASP A 247 -8.94 3.84 -21.51
CA ASP A 247 -9.93 3.14 -20.71
C ASP A 247 -10.65 4.08 -19.72
N PHE A 248 -10.01 5.20 -19.34
CA PHE A 248 -10.67 6.20 -18.50
C PHE A 248 -11.88 6.88 -19.19
N GLU A 249 -11.88 6.97 -20.51
CA GLU A 249 -13.04 7.48 -21.29
C GLU A 249 -14.11 6.38 -21.42
N ARG A 250 -13.68 5.16 -21.76
CA ARG A 250 -14.55 3.99 -21.91
C ARG A 250 -15.31 3.64 -20.64
N TYR A 251 -14.66 3.74 -19.50
CA TYR A 251 -15.19 3.37 -18.19
C TYR A 251 -15.50 4.60 -17.31
N SER A 252 -15.89 5.72 -17.92
CA SER A 252 -16.21 6.95 -17.19
C SER A 252 -17.37 6.79 -16.19
N ASN A 253 -18.29 5.85 -16.43
CA ASN A 253 -19.37 5.46 -15.52
C ASN A 253 -18.88 4.74 -14.23
N TRP A 254 -17.59 4.43 -14.13
CA TRP A 254 -16.97 3.90 -12.90
C TRP A 254 -16.44 5.00 -11.97
N THR A 255 -16.51 6.27 -12.36
CA THR A 255 -16.20 7.40 -11.47
C THR A 255 -17.15 7.38 -10.27
N VAL A 256 -16.59 7.47 -9.06
CA VAL A 256 -17.40 7.44 -7.84
C VAL A 256 -17.93 8.84 -7.53
N ASP A 257 -19.22 8.97 -7.31
CA ASP A 257 -19.85 10.18 -6.81
C ASP A 257 -20.44 9.99 -5.39
N ASP A 258 -21.05 11.04 -4.86
CA ASP A 258 -21.62 11.03 -3.51
C ASP A 258 -22.92 10.21 -3.39
N ALA A 259 -23.56 9.83 -4.50
CA ALA A 259 -24.73 8.95 -4.49
C ALA A 259 -24.38 7.54 -3.97
N PHE A 260 -23.11 7.12 -4.09
CA PHE A 260 -22.61 5.87 -3.51
C PHE A 260 -22.40 5.94 -1.98
N LEU A 261 -22.45 7.12 -1.37
CA LEU A 261 -22.20 7.33 0.06
C LEU A 261 -23.53 7.35 0.82
N GLN A 262 -24.05 6.16 1.12
CA GLN A 262 -25.21 6.01 2.00
C GLN A 262 -24.92 6.51 3.41
N GLU A 263 -25.93 6.58 4.27
CA GLU A 263 -25.84 7.19 5.61
C GLU A 263 -24.70 6.65 6.47
N GLU A 264 -24.33 5.38 6.31
CA GLU A 264 -23.28 4.72 7.09
C GLU A 264 -22.08 4.27 6.27
N THR A 265 -22.00 4.66 4.99
CA THR A 265 -20.89 4.33 4.08
C THR A 265 -19.75 5.32 4.22
N HIS A 266 -18.55 4.84 4.53
CA HIS A 266 -17.35 5.67 4.62
C HIS A 266 -16.45 5.48 3.39
N LEU A 267 -16.06 6.58 2.76
CA LEU A 267 -15.16 6.60 1.61
C LEU A 267 -13.71 6.54 2.03
N MET A 268 -12.97 5.56 1.50
CA MET A 268 -11.54 5.41 1.66
C MET A 268 -10.81 5.50 0.32
N HIS A 269 -9.62 6.09 0.31
CA HIS A 269 -8.70 6.12 -0.81
C HIS A 269 -7.27 6.39 -0.32
N CYS A 270 -6.30 5.58 -0.73
CA CYS A 270 -4.89 5.67 -0.25
C CYS A 270 -4.15 6.96 -0.65
N LEU A 271 -4.71 7.78 -1.54
CA LEU A 271 -4.06 8.95 -2.13
C LEU A 271 -2.75 8.59 -2.92
N PRO A 272 -2.35 9.37 -3.94
CA PRO A 272 -3.07 10.54 -4.48
C PRO A 272 -4.35 10.15 -5.25
N VAL A 273 -5.34 11.00 -5.20
CA VAL A 273 -6.60 10.85 -5.94
C VAL A 273 -6.72 11.93 -7.03
N ARG A 274 -7.28 11.57 -8.19
CA ARG A 274 -7.62 12.52 -9.24
C ARG A 274 -9.08 12.91 -9.09
N ARG A 275 -9.32 14.13 -8.61
CA ARG A 275 -10.66 14.70 -8.46
C ARG A 275 -11.39 14.74 -9.79
N ASN A 276 -12.68 14.40 -9.78
CA ASN A 276 -13.59 14.39 -10.92
C ASN A 276 -13.19 13.40 -12.04
N LEU A 277 -12.26 12.48 -11.74
CA LEU A 277 -11.92 11.34 -12.57
C LEU A 277 -12.07 10.03 -11.79
N VAL A 278 -11.38 9.89 -10.67
CA VAL A 278 -11.47 8.71 -9.79
C VAL A 278 -12.72 8.82 -8.91
N ALA A 279 -12.89 9.97 -8.28
CA ALA A 279 -14.07 10.32 -7.50
C ALA A 279 -14.38 11.82 -7.65
N THR A 280 -15.66 12.18 -7.57
CA THR A 280 -16.10 13.57 -7.66
C THR A 280 -15.68 14.40 -6.47
N ASP A 281 -15.65 15.73 -6.62
CA ASP A 281 -15.44 16.65 -5.50
C ASP A 281 -16.48 16.41 -4.38
N ALA A 282 -17.74 16.18 -4.74
CA ALA A 282 -18.80 15.91 -3.79
C ALA A 282 -18.55 14.64 -2.95
N ALA A 283 -18.07 13.56 -3.58
CA ALA A 283 -17.70 12.35 -2.85
C ALA A 283 -16.47 12.53 -1.97
N LEU A 284 -15.42 13.18 -2.49
CA LEU A 284 -14.16 13.37 -1.75
C LEU A 284 -14.28 14.33 -0.57
N ASP A 285 -15.14 15.33 -0.69
CA ASP A 285 -15.39 16.34 0.35
C ASP A 285 -16.64 16.00 1.21
N HIS A 286 -17.24 14.81 1.00
CA HIS A 286 -18.38 14.34 1.78
C HIS A 286 -18.01 14.13 3.25
N LYS A 287 -18.97 14.36 4.17
CA LYS A 287 -18.77 14.18 5.63
C LYS A 287 -18.34 12.77 6.05
N HIS A 288 -18.60 11.77 5.21
CA HIS A 288 -18.19 10.38 5.41
C HIS A 288 -16.91 10.01 4.61
N SER A 289 -16.25 10.96 3.99
CA SER A 289 -14.91 10.74 3.43
C SER A 289 -13.89 10.75 4.56
N VAL A 290 -13.17 9.64 4.73
CA VAL A 290 -12.16 9.45 5.78
C VAL A 290 -10.75 9.32 5.21
N ILE A 291 -10.54 9.87 4.01
CA ILE A 291 -9.26 9.77 3.27
C ILE A 291 -8.11 10.47 4.00
N ILE A 292 -8.39 11.51 4.76
CA ILE A 292 -7.37 12.25 5.53
C ILE A 292 -7.03 11.51 6.82
N GLU A 293 -8.02 10.98 7.53
CA GLU A 293 -7.86 10.13 8.72
C GLU A 293 -7.11 8.83 8.36
N GLN A 294 -7.43 8.23 7.21
CA GLN A 294 -6.70 7.10 6.63
C GLN A 294 -5.23 7.45 6.38
N ALA A 295 -4.96 8.63 5.82
CA ALA A 295 -3.59 9.10 5.59
C ALA A 295 -2.86 9.41 6.91
N GLU A 296 -3.52 9.96 7.93
CA GLU A 296 -2.97 10.15 9.27
C GLU A 296 -2.59 8.82 9.91
N ASN A 297 -3.42 7.79 9.73
CA ASN A 297 -3.18 6.46 10.29
C ASN A 297 -1.90 5.78 9.78
N ARG A 298 -1.33 6.24 8.66
CA ARG A 298 0.02 5.85 8.22
C ARG A 298 1.07 6.14 9.28
N LEU A 299 1.00 7.28 9.95
CA LEU A 299 1.94 7.63 11.02
C LEU A 299 1.89 6.61 12.17
N TRP A 300 0.68 6.30 12.64
CA TRP A 300 0.49 5.45 13.82
C TRP A 300 0.77 3.96 13.51
N ALA A 301 0.36 3.49 12.34
CA ALA A 301 0.69 2.14 11.88
C ALA A 301 2.21 1.94 11.76
N GLN A 302 2.91 2.91 11.17
CA GLN A 302 4.36 2.88 10.99
C GLN A 302 5.10 2.98 12.32
N LEU A 303 4.61 3.80 13.26
CA LEU A 303 5.15 3.86 14.62
C LEU A 303 5.11 2.50 15.32
N SER A 304 3.99 1.77 15.20
CA SER A 304 3.88 0.44 15.81
C SER A 304 4.80 -0.61 15.15
N VAL A 305 5.05 -0.48 13.85
CA VAL A 305 6.02 -1.33 13.13
C VAL A 305 7.45 -1.03 13.59
N LEU A 306 7.81 0.25 13.70
CA LEU A 306 9.13 0.68 14.16
C LEU A 306 9.38 0.26 15.61
N GLU A 307 8.40 0.48 16.51
CA GLU A 307 8.49 -0.02 17.90
C GLU A 307 8.74 -1.53 17.92
N TRP A 308 7.95 -2.30 17.18
CA TRP A 308 8.11 -3.75 17.12
C TRP A 308 9.48 -4.19 16.59
N ILE A 309 9.98 -3.59 15.52
CA ILE A 309 11.28 -3.93 14.91
C ILE A 309 12.42 -3.62 15.87
N PHE A 310 12.44 -2.42 16.45
CA PHE A 310 13.57 -1.98 17.28
C PHE A 310 13.54 -2.54 18.71
N GLU A 311 12.37 -2.92 19.23
CA GLU A 311 12.28 -3.65 20.51
C GLU A 311 12.61 -5.13 20.35
N SER A 312 12.31 -5.74 19.19
CA SER A 312 12.56 -7.16 18.92
C SER A 312 14.03 -7.50 18.72
N GLU A 313 14.91 -6.50 18.49
CA GLU A 313 16.36 -6.73 18.41
C GLU A 313 16.95 -7.36 19.70
N THR A 314 16.27 -7.21 20.84
CA THR A 314 16.62 -7.90 22.08
C THR A 314 16.34 -9.41 22.05
N HIS A 315 15.63 -9.92 21.06
CA HIS A 315 15.23 -11.32 20.92
C HIS A 315 16.00 -12.07 19.82
N PHE A 316 16.76 -11.38 18.97
CA PHE A 316 17.54 -11.96 17.87
C PHE A 316 19.06 -11.89 18.06
N SER A 317 19.52 -11.40 19.21
CA SER A 317 20.94 -11.35 19.61
C SER A 317 21.39 -12.61 20.37
#